data_9c582ffed384f9ac796a2ffe46afb46a
#
_entry.id   9c582ffed384f9ac796a2ffe46afb46a
#
_cell.length_a   1.000
_cell.length_b   1.000
_cell.length_c   1.000
_cell.angle_alpha   90.00
_cell.angle_beta   90.00
_cell.angle_gamma   90.00
#
_symmetry.space_group_name_H-M   'P 1'
#
loop_
_entity.id
_entity.type
_entity.pdbx_description
1 polymer ?
#
loop_
_entity_poly.entity_id
_entity_poly.type
_entity_poly.pdbx_seq_one_letter_code
_entity_poly.pdbx_strand_id
1 'polypeptide(L)'
;RGLGDVYKRQLHVKPGKGNTFMRTKLKDVVNGYVLERRFNIGEALEDVRVERRPYQYLYQEGEDYIFMNQETFEQIPIAKELINGVDFMKEGEVVDVVSDASTETVLYADVPTKVVLKVTYTEPGLKGDTATNTLKPATVETGATVRVPLFVNEGEMIEVDTRDGSYLGRVK
;
A
#
# COMPACT_ATOMS: atom_id res chain seq x y z
N ARG A 1 14.25 7.62 -17.95
CA ARG A 1 13.84 8.04 -16.58
C ARG A 1 12.33 8.30 -16.39
N GLY A 2 11.47 7.97 -17.33
CA GLY A 2 10.02 8.22 -17.23
C GLY A 2 9.17 7.02 -16.83
N LEU A 3 9.69 5.81 -16.88
CA LEU A 3 8.91 4.57 -16.70
C LEU A 3 8.43 4.32 -15.25
N GLY A 4 8.96 5.04 -14.27
CA GLY A 4 8.59 4.86 -12.87
C GLY A 4 7.72 5.98 -12.28
N ASP A 5 7.49 7.06 -13.00
CA ASP A 5 6.86 8.25 -12.43
C ASP A 5 5.39 8.38 -12.82
N VAL A 6 4.52 8.57 -11.84
CA VAL A 6 3.09 8.87 -12.06
C VAL A 6 2.79 10.31 -11.67
N TYR A 7 2.11 11.02 -12.57
CA TYR A 7 1.64 12.37 -12.33
C TYR A 7 0.66 12.45 -11.15
N LYS A 8 0.92 13.36 -10.21
CA LYS A 8 0.03 13.63 -9.07
C LYS A 8 -0.62 15.00 -9.08
N ARG A 9 0.14 16.03 -9.39
CA ARG A 9 -0.35 17.40 -9.36
C ARG A 9 0.45 18.28 -10.30
N GLN A 10 -0.24 19.11 -11.05
CA GLN A 10 0.33 20.07 -11.99
C GLN A 10 -0.04 21.49 -11.61
N LEU A 11 0.91 22.41 -11.70
CA LEU A 11 0.70 23.84 -11.49
C LEU A 11 1.32 24.60 -12.66
N HIS A 12 0.47 25.39 -13.35
CA HIS A 12 0.92 26.27 -14.41
C HIS A 12 1.40 27.60 -13.81
N VAL A 13 2.66 27.96 -14.05
CA VAL A 13 3.28 29.16 -13.50
C VAL A 13 3.66 30.10 -14.64
N LYS A 14 3.15 31.33 -14.59
CA LYS A 14 3.49 32.45 -15.52
C LYS A 14 4.24 33.51 -14.74
N PRO A 15 5.57 33.50 -14.69
CA PRO A 15 6.32 34.60 -14.09
C PRO A 15 6.21 35.86 -14.97
N GLY A 16 6.21 37.05 -14.36
CA GLY A 16 6.06 38.32 -15.06
C GLY A 16 7.19 38.65 -16.04
N LYS A 17 8.37 38.08 -15.85
CA LYS A 17 9.53 38.13 -16.77
C LYS A 17 10.11 36.74 -16.85
N GLY A 18 9.98 36.06 -17.98
CA GLY A 18 10.56 34.72 -18.21
C GLY A 18 9.61 33.77 -18.94
N ASN A 19 10.14 32.60 -19.26
CA ASN A 19 9.37 31.56 -19.95
C ASN A 19 8.32 30.96 -19.04
N THR A 20 7.16 30.70 -19.60
CA THR A 20 6.10 29.94 -18.91
C THR A 20 6.55 28.48 -18.71
N PHE A 21 6.35 27.96 -17.51
CA PHE A 21 6.67 26.59 -17.18
C PHE A 21 5.58 25.94 -16.34
N MET A 22 5.60 24.62 -16.28
CA MET A 22 4.69 23.85 -15.45
C MET A 22 5.47 23.18 -14.32
N ARG A 23 4.96 23.30 -13.10
CA ARG A 23 5.43 22.54 -11.95
C ARG A 23 4.60 21.29 -11.80
N THR A 24 5.25 20.14 -11.79
CA THR A 24 4.57 18.85 -11.71
C THR A 24 5.12 18.05 -10.54
N LYS A 25 4.22 17.58 -9.68
CA LYS A 25 4.57 16.58 -8.65
C LYS A 25 4.41 15.19 -9.24
N LEU A 26 5.51 14.46 -9.27
CA LEU A 26 5.59 13.10 -9.75
C LEU A 26 5.79 12.14 -8.58
N LYS A 27 5.12 10.99 -8.63
CA LYS A 27 5.42 9.88 -7.74
C LYS A 27 6.13 8.79 -8.55
N ASP A 28 7.32 8.43 -8.12
CA ASP A 28 7.99 7.23 -8.61
C ASP A 28 7.18 6.01 -8.19
N VAL A 29 6.69 5.25 -9.16
CA VAL A 29 5.79 4.11 -8.93
C VAL A 29 6.50 2.94 -8.30
N VAL A 30 7.79 2.79 -8.55
CA VAL A 30 8.61 1.68 -8.06
C VAL A 30 9.12 1.96 -6.65
N ASN A 31 9.67 3.14 -6.41
CA ASN A 31 10.33 3.49 -5.15
C ASN A 31 9.46 4.30 -4.20
N GLY A 32 8.31 4.77 -4.65
CA GLY A 32 7.35 5.52 -3.84
C GLY A 32 7.72 6.98 -3.54
N TYR A 33 8.84 7.47 -4.04
CA TYR A 33 9.27 8.84 -3.83
C TYR A 33 8.37 9.85 -4.55
N VAL A 34 8.19 11.00 -3.93
CA VAL A 34 7.51 12.13 -4.55
C VAL A 34 8.54 13.21 -4.85
N LEU A 35 8.63 13.61 -6.10
CA LEU A 35 9.51 14.70 -6.53
C LEU A 35 8.72 15.76 -7.29
N GLU A 36 9.22 16.98 -7.25
CA GLU A 36 8.65 18.10 -8.01
C GLU A 36 9.62 18.45 -9.15
N ARG A 37 9.09 18.48 -10.37
CA ARG A 37 9.88 18.81 -11.55
C ARG A 37 9.23 19.96 -12.31
N ARG A 38 10.04 20.84 -12.85
CA ARG A 38 9.63 21.91 -13.77
C ARG A 38 9.75 21.39 -15.21
N PHE A 39 8.71 21.64 -15.97
CA PHE A 39 8.67 21.36 -17.40
C PHE A 39 8.44 22.64 -18.17
N ASN A 40 9.19 22.88 -19.23
CA ASN A 40 8.92 23.96 -20.16
C ASN A 40 7.72 23.60 -21.03
N ILE A 41 6.93 24.60 -21.40
CA ILE A 41 5.80 24.37 -22.31
C ILE A 41 6.32 23.85 -23.64
N GLY A 42 5.79 22.72 -24.11
CA GLY A 42 6.22 22.04 -25.32
C GLY A 42 7.31 20.97 -25.12
N GLU A 43 7.78 20.78 -23.88
CA GLU A 43 8.68 19.66 -23.59
C GLU A 43 7.93 18.32 -23.76
N ALA A 44 8.49 17.43 -24.58
CA ALA A 44 7.91 16.11 -24.79
C ALA A 44 8.10 15.23 -23.56
N LEU A 45 7.03 14.62 -23.09
CA LEU A 45 7.00 13.65 -22.00
C LEU A 45 6.67 12.27 -22.56
N GLU A 46 7.38 11.26 -22.07
CA GLU A 46 7.01 9.88 -22.32
C GLU A 46 5.79 9.56 -21.45
N ASP A 47 4.68 9.21 -22.10
CA ASP A 47 3.42 8.91 -21.45
C ASP A 47 3.39 7.42 -21.07
N VAL A 48 3.33 7.14 -19.76
CA VAL A 48 3.19 5.78 -19.24
C VAL A 48 1.73 5.53 -18.89
N ARG A 49 1.09 4.62 -19.62
CA ARG A 49 -0.27 4.21 -19.34
C ARG A 49 -0.30 3.14 -18.26
N VAL A 50 -0.91 3.46 -17.12
CA VAL A 50 -1.01 2.58 -15.96
C VAL A 50 -2.41 2.00 -15.85
N GLU A 51 -2.51 0.69 -15.67
CA GLU A 51 -3.76 0.00 -15.39
C GLU A 51 -3.77 -0.52 -13.95
N ARG A 52 -4.92 -0.40 -13.30
CA ARG A 52 -5.15 -0.92 -11.96
C ARG A 52 -6.24 -1.97 -12.03
N ARG A 53 -5.94 -3.19 -11.58
CA ARG A 53 -6.88 -4.32 -11.59
C ARG A 53 -6.88 -5.06 -10.28
N PRO A 54 -8.03 -5.61 -9.84
CA PRO A 54 -8.11 -6.42 -8.63
C PRO A 54 -7.55 -7.82 -8.85
N TYR A 55 -6.68 -8.25 -7.94
CA TYR A 55 -6.14 -9.59 -7.86
C TYR A 55 -6.35 -10.14 -6.46
N GLN A 56 -6.57 -11.45 -6.35
CA GLN A 56 -6.68 -12.12 -5.07
C GLN A 56 -5.36 -12.78 -4.70
N TYR A 57 -4.86 -12.51 -3.52
CA TYR A 57 -3.71 -13.22 -2.98
C TYR A 57 -4.08 -14.66 -2.64
N LEU A 58 -3.33 -15.62 -3.18
CA LEU A 58 -3.59 -17.06 -2.98
C LEU A 58 -2.66 -17.65 -1.94
N TYR A 59 -1.35 -17.63 -2.20
CA TYR A 59 -0.33 -18.22 -1.32
C TYR A 59 1.05 -17.63 -1.62
N GLN A 60 1.99 -17.90 -0.72
CA GLN A 60 3.39 -17.54 -0.88
C GLN A 60 4.17 -18.74 -1.41
N GLU A 61 4.99 -18.53 -2.41
CA GLU A 61 5.92 -19.52 -2.97
C GLU A 61 7.34 -18.95 -2.96
N GLY A 62 8.16 -19.41 -2.00
CA GLY A 62 9.49 -18.84 -1.80
C GLY A 62 9.45 -17.37 -1.40
N GLU A 63 10.07 -16.50 -2.20
CA GLU A 63 10.07 -15.05 -2.00
C GLU A 63 8.95 -14.35 -2.78
N ASP A 64 8.23 -15.08 -3.63
CA ASP A 64 7.14 -14.57 -4.43
C ASP A 64 5.78 -14.85 -3.80
N TYR A 65 4.85 -13.94 -4.06
CA TYR A 65 3.45 -14.06 -3.65
C TYR A 65 2.62 -14.29 -4.90
N ILE A 66 1.79 -15.33 -4.87
CA ILE A 66 0.97 -15.74 -6.03
C ILE A 66 -0.39 -15.08 -5.94
N PHE A 67 -0.74 -14.35 -6.99
CA PHE A 67 -2.00 -13.62 -7.12
C PHE A 67 -2.79 -14.13 -8.31
N MET A 68 -4.11 -14.12 -8.18
CA MET A 68 -5.03 -14.50 -9.24
C MET A 68 -5.85 -13.30 -9.71
N ASN A 69 -5.86 -13.04 -11.00
CA ASN A 69 -6.72 -12.01 -11.60
C ASN A 69 -8.19 -12.39 -11.38
N GLN A 70 -8.98 -11.47 -10.83
CA GLN A 70 -10.40 -11.70 -10.53
C GLN A 70 -11.28 -11.82 -11.78
N GLU A 71 -10.80 -11.35 -12.93
CA GLU A 71 -11.54 -11.37 -14.18
C GLU A 71 -11.14 -12.54 -15.07
N THR A 72 -9.83 -12.78 -15.23
CA THR A 72 -9.28 -13.81 -16.13
C THR A 72 -8.90 -15.10 -15.43
N PHE A 73 -8.85 -15.10 -14.09
CA PHE A 73 -8.38 -16.21 -13.26
C PHE A 73 -6.92 -16.64 -13.51
N GLU A 74 -6.18 -15.80 -14.18
CA GLU A 74 -4.76 -16.03 -14.46
C GLU A 74 -3.93 -15.75 -13.20
N GLN A 75 -2.98 -16.65 -12.90
CA GLN A 75 -2.11 -16.54 -11.75
C GLN A 75 -0.77 -15.91 -12.13
N ILE A 76 -0.32 -14.96 -11.33
CA ILE A 76 0.98 -14.30 -11.53
C ILE A 76 1.77 -14.25 -10.22
N PRO A 77 3.10 -14.41 -10.27
CA PRO A 77 3.97 -14.16 -9.12
C PRO A 77 4.28 -12.66 -9.01
N ILE A 78 4.26 -12.12 -7.80
CA ILE A 78 4.69 -10.76 -7.51
C ILE A 78 5.71 -10.81 -6.37
N ALA A 79 6.87 -10.17 -6.58
CA ALA A 79 7.92 -10.10 -5.57
C ALA A 79 7.47 -9.27 -4.36
N LYS A 80 7.94 -9.67 -3.17
CA LYS A 80 7.60 -9.01 -1.90
C LYS A 80 7.83 -7.49 -1.93
N GLU A 81 8.92 -7.05 -2.53
CA GLU A 81 9.31 -5.63 -2.62
C GLU A 81 8.32 -4.76 -3.38
N LEU A 82 7.53 -5.36 -4.26
CA LEU A 82 6.53 -4.66 -5.05
C LEU A 82 5.16 -4.56 -4.36
N ILE A 83 4.99 -5.21 -3.19
CA ILE A 83 3.71 -5.26 -2.49
C ILE A 83 3.73 -4.29 -1.30
N ASN A 84 2.92 -3.25 -1.39
CA ASN A 84 2.74 -2.30 -0.29
C ASN A 84 1.76 -2.85 0.73
N GLY A 85 2.19 -2.97 1.99
CA GLY A 85 1.38 -3.51 3.07
C GLY A 85 1.39 -5.03 3.16
N VAL A 86 2.39 -5.70 2.61
CA VAL A 86 2.53 -7.16 2.58
C VAL A 86 2.45 -7.82 3.97
N ASP A 87 2.94 -7.16 5.01
CA ASP A 87 2.93 -7.68 6.38
C ASP A 87 1.52 -7.85 6.96
N PHE A 88 0.54 -7.15 6.39
CA PHE A 88 -0.87 -7.19 6.79
C PHE A 88 -1.77 -7.89 5.77
N MET A 89 -1.18 -8.50 4.75
CA MET A 89 -1.90 -9.22 3.70
C MET A 89 -2.13 -10.67 4.12
N LYS A 90 -3.39 -11.09 4.17
CA LYS A 90 -3.77 -12.48 4.43
C LYS A 90 -4.18 -13.20 3.15
N GLU A 91 -4.13 -14.54 3.18
CA GLU A 91 -4.63 -15.36 2.07
C GLU A 91 -6.10 -15.05 1.77
N GLY A 92 -6.43 -14.93 0.50
CA GLY A 92 -7.77 -14.55 0.04
C GLY A 92 -8.04 -13.06 -0.02
N GLU A 93 -7.10 -12.21 0.43
CA GLU A 93 -7.24 -10.75 0.35
C GLU A 93 -7.18 -10.28 -1.10
N VAL A 94 -8.08 -9.36 -1.46
CA VAL A 94 -8.08 -8.71 -2.77
C VAL A 94 -7.22 -7.46 -2.73
N VAL A 95 -6.22 -7.40 -3.61
CA VAL A 95 -5.29 -6.28 -3.72
C VAL A 95 -5.42 -5.60 -5.08
N ASP A 96 -5.06 -4.34 -5.16
CA ASP A 96 -4.96 -3.62 -6.41
C ASP A 96 -3.57 -3.80 -7.00
N VAL A 97 -3.49 -4.47 -8.14
CA VAL A 97 -2.24 -4.61 -8.91
C VAL A 97 -2.18 -3.54 -9.99
N VAL A 98 -1.12 -2.76 -9.93
CA VAL A 98 -0.84 -1.70 -10.89
C VAL A 98 0.22 -2.15 -11.86
N SER A 99 -0.10 -2.11 -13.14
CA SER A 99 0.78 -2.54 -14.22
C SER A 99 0.89 -1.51 -15.33
N ASP A 100 1.99 -1.58 -16.07
CA ASP A 100 2.16 -0.83 -17.31
C ASP A 100 1.34 -1.50 -18.41
N ALA A 101 0.32 -0.81 -18.91
CA ALA A 101 -0.57 -1.35 -19.94
C ALA A 101 0.11 -1.63 -21.28
N SER A 102 1.21 -0.93 -21.58
CA SER A 102 1.93 -1.08 -22.85
C SER A 102 2.85 -2.30 -22.86
N THR A 103 3.42 -2.67 -21.71
CA THR A 103 4.37 -3.79 -21.56
C THR A 103 3.79 -4.95 -20.76
N GLU A 104 2.60 -4.81 -20.20
CA GLU A 104 1.95 -5.76 -19.28
C GLU A 104 2.81 -6.11 -18.05
N THR A 105 3.74 -5.24 -17.69
CA THR A 105 4.65 -5.43 -16.56
C THR A 105 4.01 -4.93 -15.28
N VAL A 106 4.02 -5.76 -14.23
CA VAL A 106 3.58 -5.35 -12.89
C VAL A 106 4.56 -4.35 -12.31
N LEU A 107 4.04 -3.18 -11.91
CA LEU A 107 4.82 -2.13 -11.27
C LEU A 107 4.80 -2.27 -9.75
N TYR A 108 3.62 -2.45 -9.17
CA TYR A 108 3.44 -2.69 -7.73
C TYR A 108 2.04 -3.23 -7.45
N ALA A 109 1.84 -3.69 -6.21
CA ALA A 109 0.53 -4.08 -5.68
C ALA A 109 0.26 -3.32 -4.38
N ASP A 110 -0.97 -2.87 -4.20
CA ASP A 110 -1.43 -2.18 -2.99
C ASP A 110 -2.43 -3.05 -2.24
N VAL A 111 -2.09 -3.46 -1.03
CA VAL A 111 -3.04 -4.04 -0.08
C VAL A 111 -4.03 -2.94 0.33
N PRO A 112 -5.34 -3.24 0.53
CA PRO A 112 -6.29 -2.25 1.01
C PRO A 112 -5.74 -1.50 2.24
N THR A 113 -6.02 -0.21 2.33
CA THR A 113 -5.54 0.63 3.44
C THR A 113 -6.05 0.19 4.81
N LYS A 114 -7.20 -0.50 4.81
CA LYS A 114 -7.82 -1.05 6.01
C LYS A 114 -8.07 -2.53 5.82
N VAL A 115 -7.59 -3.33 6.74
CA VAL A 115 -7.79 -4.77 6.78
C VAL A 115 -8.29 -5.21 8.15
N VAL A 116 -9.07 -6.29 8.16
CA VAL A 116 -9.54 -6.91 9.40
C VAL A 116 -8.71 -8.15 9.65
N LEU A 117 -8.02 -8.18 10.78
CA LEU A 117 -7.12 -9.26 11.16
C LEU A 117 -7.48 -9.79 12.55
N LYS A 118 -7.31 -11.11 12.73
CA LYS A 118 -7.50 -11.77 14.01
C LYS A 118 -6.24 -11.65 14.86
N VAL A 119 -6.40 -11.28 16.13
CA VAL A 119 -5.32 -11.31 17.10
C VAL A 119 -5.05 -12.76 17.50
N THR A 120 -3.86 -13.25 17.19
CA THR A 120 -3.45 -14.64 17.49
C THR A 120 -2.76 -14.75 18.83
N TYR A 121 -2.06 -13.69 19.26
CA TYR A 121 -1.39 -13.62 20.57
C TYR A 121 -1.34 -12.19 21.07
N THR A 122 -1.62 -11.99 22.32
CA THR A 122 -1.36 -10.74 23.06
C THR A 122 -1.27 -11.03 24.54
N GLU A 123 -0.47 -10.24 25.24
CA GLU A 123 -0.41 -10.32 26.69
C GLU A 123 -1.69 -9.73 27.32
N PRO A 124 -2.20 -10.30 28.43
CA PRO A 124 -3.31 -9.71 29.15
C PRO A 124 -2.94 -8.32 29.67
N GLY A 125 -3.83 -7.36 29.52
CA GLY A 125 -3.67 -6.04 30.14
C GLY A 125 -3.67 -6.16 31.67
N LEU A 126 -2.70 -5.51 32.34
CA LEU A 126 -2.63 -5.50 33.80
C LEU A 126 -3.78 -4.67 34.38
N LYS A 127 -4.50 -5.25 35.34
CA LYS A 127 -5.48 -4.49 36.14
C LYS A 127 -4.73 -3.44 36.95
N GLY A 128 -5.08 -2.16 36.76
CA GLY A 128 -4.49 -1.04 37.51
C GLY A 128 -3.65 -0.10 36.64
N ASP A 129 -3.41 -0.40 35.36
CA ASP A 129 -2.83 0.55 34.46
C ASP A 129 -3.86 1.63 34.12
N THR A 130 -3.71 2.78 34.77
CA THR A 130 -4.61 3.93 34.61
C THR A 130 -4.22 4.88 33.49
N ALA A 131 -3.15 4.57 32.74
CA ALA A 131 -2.71 5.38 31.61
C ALA A 131 -3.69 5.23 30.45
N THR A 132 -4.41 6.30 30.13
CA THR A 132 -5.49 6.35 29.13
C THR A 132 -5.01 6.09 27.68
N ASN A 133 -3.71 6.06 27.42
CA ASN A 133 -3.12 5.87 26.09
C ASN A 133 -2.07 4.74 26.05
N THR A 134 -2.11 3.82 27.01
CA THR A 134 -1.17 2.70 27.03
C THR A 134 -1.56 1.65 26.00
N LEU A 135 -0.61 1.30 25.14
CA LEU A 135 -0.76 0.28 24.11
C LEU A 135 0.12 -0.92 24.47
N LYS A 136 -0.33 -2.10 24.09
CA LYS A 136 0.44 -3.35 24.18
C LYS A 136 0.67 -3.96 22.80
N PRO A 137 1.75 -4.74 22.62
CA PRO A 137 1.95 -5.48 21.37
C PRO A 137 0.96 -6.64 21.25
N ALA A 138 0.42 -6.81 20.04
CA ALA A 138 -0.41 -7.95 19.69
C ALA A 138 0.09 -8.54 18.37
N THR A 139 0.17 -9.85 18.29
CA THR A 139 0.47 -10.56 17.06
C THR A 139 -0.82 -10.90 16.35
N VAL A 140 -0.91 -10.59 15.08
CA VAL A 140 -2.07 -10.88 14.22
C VAL A 140 -1.82 -12.09 13.34
N GLU A 141 -2.87 -12.61 12.72
CA GLU A 141 -2.84 -13.85 11.92
C GLU A 141 -1.82 -13.85 10.76
N THR A 142 -1.40 -12.69 10.29
CA THR A 142 -0.35 -12.55 9.27
C THR A 142 1.08 -12.64 9.82
N GLY A 143 1.23 -12.74 11.14
CA GLY A 143 2.52 -12.73 11.84
C GLY A 143 3.06 -11.35 12.16
N ALA A 144 2.38 -10.29 11.74
CA ALA A 144 2.77 -8.91 12.05
C ALA A 144 2.43 -8.55 13.49
N THR A 145 3.16 -7.58 14.05
CA THR A 145 2.90 -7.03 15.37
C THR A 145 2.23 -5.68 15.26
N VAL A 146 1.10 -5.52 15.95
CA VAL A 146 0.31 -4.27 15.99
C VAL A 146 0.21 -3.79 17.43
N ARG A 147 0.33 -2.49 17.63
CA ARG A 147 0.11 -1.87 18.95
C ARG A 147 -1.38 -1.66 19.17
N VAL A 148 -1.94 -2.32 20.16
CA VAL A 148 -3.39 -2.31 20.46
C VAL A 148 -3.64 -1.77 21.88
N PRO A 149 -4.86 -1.23 22.14
CA PRO A 149 -5.27 -0.89 23.50
C PRO A 149 -5.24 -2.10 24.45
N LEU A 150 -5.08 -1.86 25.73
CA LEU A 150 -4.96 -2.91 26.76
C LEU A 150 -6.19 -3.82 26.83
N PHE A 151 -7.36 -3.35 26.42
CA PHE A 151 -8.62 -4.11 26.46
C PHE A 151 -8.76 -5.15 25.33
N VAL A 152 -7.90 -5.11 24.32
CA VAL A 152 -7.93 -6.08 23.23
C VAL A 152 -7.40 -7.42 23.70
N ASN A 153 -8.15 -8.49 23.46
CA ASN A 153 -7.80 -9.85 23.85
C ASN A 153 -7.45 -10.72 22.63
N GLU A 154 -6.76 -11.82 22.92
CA GLU A 154 -6.51 -12.86 21.94
C GLU A 154 -7.82 -13.42 21.37
N GLY A 155 -7.85 -13.65 20.06
CA GLY A 155 -9.04 -14.13 19.34
C GLY A 155 -9.99 -13.03 18.84
N GLU A 156 -9.79 -11.79 19.24
CA GLU A 156 -10.61 -10.67 18.75
C GLU A 156 -10.19 -10.25 17.33
N MET A 157 -11.17 -9.76 16.56
CA MET A 157 -10.93 -9.19 15.24
C MET A 157 -10.70 -7.69 15.37
N ILE A 158 -9.63 -7.21 14.76
CA ILE A 158 -9.26 -5.79 14.77
C ILE A 158 -9.11 -5.25 13.36
N GLU A 159 -9.46 -3.99 13.19
CA GLU A 159 -9.19 -3.25 11.96
C GLU A 159 -7.83 -2.54 12.07
N VAL A 160 -6.99 -2.72 11.08
CA VAL A 160 -5.62 -2.20 11.03
C VAL A 160 -5.42 -1.37 9.78
N ASP A 161 -4.74 -0.23 9.93
CA ASP A 161 -4.26 0.56 8.79
C ASP A 161 -2.96 -0.05 8.26
N THR A 162 -2.98 -0.51 7.01
CA THR A 162 -1.82 -1.18 6.39
C THR A 162 -0.67 -0.24 6.01
N ARG A 163 -0.91 1.07 6.02
CA ARG A 163 0.11 2.07 5.67
C ARG A 163 1.15 2.25 6.76
N ASP A 164 0.73 2.18 8.00
CA ASP A 164 1.59 2.41 9.19
C ASP A 164 1.48 1.30 10.25
N GLY A 165 0.58 0.33 10.05
CA GLY A 165 0.34 -0.75 11.00
C GLY A 165 -0.41 -0.34 12.25
N SER A 166 -1.16 0.75 12.21
CA SER A 166 -1.89 1.25 13.37
C SER A 166 -3.23 0.56 13.58
N TYR A 167 -3.60 0.39 14.84
CA TYR A 167 -4.92 -0.09 15.24
C TYR A 167 -5.99 0.98 14.99
N LEU A 168 -7.09 0.62 14.34
CA LEU A 168 -8.21 1.51 14.06
C LEU A 168 -9.44 1.22 14.94
N GLY A 169 -9.72 -0.03 15.24
CA GLY A 169 -10.87 -0.40 16.06
C GLY A 169 -11.05 -1.91 16.18
N ARG A 170 -11.98 -2.31 17.04
CA ARG A 170 -12.43 -3.71 17.10
C ARG A 170 -13.60 -3.91 16.13
N VAL A 171 -13.60 -5.06 15.50
CA VAL A 171 -14.72 -5.50 14.63
C VAL A 171 -15.56 -6.52 15.40
N LYS A 172 -16.85 -6.30 15.43
CA LYS A 172 -17.81 -7.22 16.06
C LYS A 172 -18.22 -8.33 15.12
#